data_427aa0102ed70aa96384420da11ad215
#
_entry.id   427aa0102ed70aa96384420da11ad215
#
_cell.length_a   1.000
_cell.length_b   1.000
_cell.length_c   1.000
_cell.angle_alpha   90.00
_cell.angle_beta   90.00
_cell.angle_gamma   90.00
#
_symmetry.space_group_name_H-M   'P 1'
#
loop_
_entity.id
_entity.type
_entity.pdbx_description
1 polymer ?
#
loop_
_entity_poly.entity_id
_entity_poly.type
_entity_poly.pdbx_seq_one_letter_code
_entity_poly.pdbx_strand_id
1 'polypeptide(L)'
;RTIKANRRAFDRMLSKLDYGTLAVNSWTGAAYFMPKLTWGAAPGHTAQDIQSGRGVVHNVLMFDRPKKSVIYGPFVGGERSWLKGEFHIAPKPVYFVSHSQAHAVGERLIPYVMSKSKADLARVASAAVRG
;
A
#
# COMPACT_ATOMS: atom_id res chain seq x y z
N ARG A 1 18.38 8.71 -1.96
CA ARG A 1 19.48 9.58 -1.44
C ARG A 1 18.92 10.80 -0.70
N THR A 2 17.94 11.52 -1.25
CA THR A 2 17.39 12.78 -0.68
C THR A 2 16.79 12.60 0.73
N ILE A 3 15.99 11.54 0.97
CA ILE A 3 15.41 11.28 2.30
C ILE A 3 16.51 11.01 3.33
N LYS A 4 17.55 10.23 2.99
CA LYS A 4 18.67 9.95 3.91
C LYS A 4 19.42 11.24 4.28
N ALA A 5 19.68 12.10 3.29
CA ALA A 5 20.38 13.37 3.52
C ALA A 5 19.57 14.35 4.38
N ASN A 6 18.23 14.31 4.29
CA ASN A 6 17.33 15.24 4.97
C ASN A 6 16.42 14.54 5.99
N ARG A 7 16.88 13.46 6.62
CA ARG A 7 16.05 12.61 7.49
C ARG A 7 15.29 13.40 8.55
N ARG A 8 15.95 14.30 9.28
CA ARG A 8 15.30 15.09 10.34
C ARG A 8 14.18 16.00 9.80
N ALA A 9 14.39 16.61 8.63
CA ALA A 9 13.38 17.45 7.99
C ALA A 9 12.19 16.62 7.51
N PHE A 10 12.46 15.45 6.94
CA PHE A 10 11.45 14.52 6.50
C PHE A 10 10.59 13.98 7.65
N ASP A 11 11.22 13.58 8.76
CA ASP A 11 10.50 13.10 9.95
C ASP A 11 9.64 14.21 10.58
N ARG A 12 10.15 15.46 10.62
CA ARG A 12 9.34 16.61 11.04
C ARG A 12 8.14 16.87 10.13
N MET A 13 8.31 16.73 8.82
CA MET A 13 7.21 16.83 7.87
C MET A 13 6.15 15.75 8.14
N LEU A 14 6.55 14.49 8.26
CA LEU A 14 5.63 13.38 8.56
C LEU A 14 4.89 13.60 9.88
N SER A 15 5.57 14.12 10.91
CA SER A 15 4.94 14.37 12.21
C SER A 15 3.86 15.45 12.16
N LYS A 16 4.02 16.45 11.28
CA LYS A 16 3.07 17.57 11.13
C LYS A 16 1.86 17.25 10.23
N LEU A 17 1.93 16.20 9.43
CA LEU A 17 0.79 15.81 8.58
C LEU A 17 -0.31 15.17 9.43
N ASP A 18 -1.47 15.78 9.45
CA ASP A 18 -2.63 15.28 10.22
C ASP A 18 -3.49 14.32 9.40
N TYR A 19 -2.84 13.21 9.02
CA TYR A 19 -3.44 12.02 8.43
C TYR A 19 -3.17 10.81 9.31
N GLY A 20 -4.15 9.94 9.48
CA GLY A 20 -4.00 8.72 10.30
C GLY A 20 -3.17 7.64 9.63
N THR A 21 -3.03 7.69 8.30
CA THR A 21 -2.21 6.75 7.55
C THR A 21 -1.37 7.48 6.51
N LEU A 22 -0.07 7.24 6.54
CA LEU A 22 0.89 7.80 5.60
C LEU A 22 1.65 6.68 4.89
N ALA A 23 1.78 6.77 3.58
CA ALA A 23 2.58 5.84 2.79
C ALA A 23 3.74 6.56 2.12
N VAL A 24 4.95 6.10 2.37
CA VAL A 24 6.17 6.60 1.74
C VAL A 24 6.61 5.59 0.69
N ASN A 25 6.63 5.99 -0.57
CA ASN A 25 6.91 5.13 -1.73
C ASN A 25 6.05 3.86 -1.81
N SER A 26 4.84 3.93 -1.33
CA SER A 26 3.90 2.82 -1.36
C SER A 26 2.51 3.35 -1.61
N TRP A 27 1.68 2.52 -2.19
CA TRP A 27 0.26 2.80 -2.27
C TRP A 27 -0.39 2.68 -0.89
N THR A 28 -1.17 3.68 -0.48
CA THR A 28 -1.81 3.70 0.85
C THR A 28 -2.74 2.51 1.06
N GLY A 29 -3.40 1.99 0.02
CA GLY A 29 -4.20 0.78 0.11
C GLY A 29 -3.45 -0.44 0.62
N ALA A 30 -2.11 -0.50 0.46
CA ALA A 30 -1.31 -1.57 1.06
C ALA A 30 -1.39 -1.57 2.59
N ALA A 31 -1.47 -0.40 3.21
CA ALA A 31 -1.65 -0.29 4.67
C ALA A 31 -3.03 -0.79 5.11
N TYR A 32 -4.05 -0.59 4.29
CA TYR A 32 -5.39 -1.10 4.58
C TYR A 32 -5.43 -2.63 4.69
N PHE A 33 -4.61 -3.34 3.91
CA PHE A 33 -4.51 -4.80 3.98
C PHE A 33 -3.63 -5.31 5.14
N MET A 34 -3.05 -4.41 5.93
CA MET A 34 -2.20 -4.77 7.08
C MET A 34 -3.00 -4.63 8.38
N PRO A 35 -3.61 -5.70 8.93
CA PRO A 35 -4.52 -5.59 10.07
C PRO A 35 -3.85 -5.10 11.36
N LYS A 36 -2.53 -5.16 11.44
CA LYS A 36 -1.76 -4.64 12.58
C LYS A 36 -1.50 -3.13 12.51
N LEU A 37 -1.83 -2.49 11.40
CA LEU A 37 -1.67 -1.05 11.24
C LEU A 37 -3.02 -0.36 11.41
N THR A 38 -3.07 0.63 12.28
CA THR A 38 -4.24 1.49 12.36
C THR A 38 -4.38 2.26 11.04
N TRP A 39 -5.55 2.18 10.44
CA TRP A 39 -5.90 2.85 9.20
C TRP A 39 -6.95 3.92 9.46
N GLY A 40 -6.83 5.07 8.82
CA GLY A 40 -7.88 6.07 8.84
C GLY A 40 -7.38 7.49 8.98
N ALA A 41 -8.19 8.32 9.65
CA ALA A 41 -7.96 9.74 9.85
C ALA A 41 -7.09 10.03 11.08
N ALA A 42 -6.49 11.22 11.13
CA ALA A 42 -5.87 11.71 12.34
C ALA A 42 -6.92 11.94 13.43
N PRO A 43 -6.59 11.71 14.72
CA PRO A 43 -7.51 11.99 15.83
C PRO A 43 -7.85 13.47 15.95
N GLY A 44 -9.03 13.77 16.51
CA GLY A 44 -9.47 15.11 16.82
C GLY A 44 -10.32 15.80 15.75
N HIS A 45 -10.46 15.19 14.56
CA HIS A 45 -11.35 15.72 13.53
C HIS A 45 -12.82 15.53 13.91
N THR A 46 -13.66 16.53 13.64
CA THR A 46 -15.09 16.55 13.99
C THR A 46 -15.96 16.52 12.73
N ALA A 47 -17.27 16.37 12.89
CA ALA A 47 -18.21 16.46 11.76
C ALA A 47 -18.25 17.87 11.15
N GLN A 48 -17.95 18.89 11.94
CA GLN A 48 -17.88 20.29 11.54
C GLN A 48 -16.56 20.65 10.89
N ASP A 49 -15.48 19.92 11.24
CA ASP A 49 -14.14 20.10 10.69
C ASP A 49 -13.52 18.72 10.38
N ILE A 50 -13.89 18.19 9.22
CA ILE A 50 -13.58 16.81 8.82
C ILE A 50 -12.11 16.62 8.45
N GLN A 51 -11.48 17.60 7.82
CA GLN A 51 -10.09 17.56 7.33
C GLN A 51 -9.72 16.22 6.63
N SER A 52 -8.83 15.42 7.21
CA SER A 52 -8.42 14.10 6.67
C SER A 52 -9.46 12.99 6.89
N GLY A 53 -10.61 13.31 7.47
CA GLY A 53 -11.66 12.34 7.76
C GLY A 53 -11.83 12.06 9.25
N ARG A 54 -12.73 11.14 9.58
CA ARG A 54 -13.05 10.75 10.97
C ARG A 54 -12.95 9.24 11.14
N GLY A 55 -12.52 8.85 12.34
CA GLY A 55 -12.47 7.45 12.72
C GLY A 55 -11.23 6.71 12.20
N VAL A 56 -10.99 5.58 12.82
CA VAL A 56 -9.89 4.66 12.52
C VAL A 56 -10.40 3.24 12.55
N VAL A 57 -9.72 2.36 11.79
CA VAL A 57 -9.96 0.92 11.78
C VAL A 57 -8.64 0.16 11.97
N HIS A 58 -8.70 -1.16 12.12
CA HIS A 58 -7.54 -2.05 12.21
C HIS A 58 -6.65 -1.83 13.44
N ASN A 59 -7.21 -1.41 14.56
CA ASN A 59 -6.44 -1.33 15.79
C ASN A 59 -6.44 -2.68 16.56
N VAL A 60 -6.03 -3.76 15.88
CA VAL A 60 -6.03 -5.12 16.46
C VAL A 60 -5.02 -5.31 17.58
N LEU A 61 -4.02 -4.44 17.68
CA LEU A 61 -3.05 -4.44 18.78
C LEU A 61 -3.51 -3.59 19.96
N MET A 62 -4.72 -3.04 19.90
CA MET A 62 -5.36 -2.25 20.95
C MET A 62 -4.48 -1.11 21.50
N PHE A 63 -3.76 -0.43 20.59
CA PHE A 63 -3.01 0.76 20.98
C PHE A 63 -3.95 1.81 21.57
N ASP A 64 -3.57 2.36 22.71
CA ASP A 64 -4.26 3.51 23.26
C ASP A 64 -3.88 4.77 22.47
N ARG A 65 -4.87 5.45 21.92
CA ARG A 65 -4.74 6.72 21.16
C ARG A 65 -3.69 6.71 20.03
N PRO A 66 -3.72 5.78 19.08
CA PRO A 66 -2.82 5.81 17.94
C PRO A 66 -3.07 7.08 17.12
N LYS A 67 -2.04 7.90 16.92
CA LYS A 67 -2.18 9.12 16.12
C LYS A 67 -2.12 8.81 14.62
N LYS A 68 -1.14 8.02 14.22
CA LYS A 68 -0.95 7.66 12.81
C LYS A 68 -0.07 6.42 12.63
N SER A 69 -0.26 5.75 11.52
CA SER A 69 0.62 4.71 11.00
C SER A 69 1.42 5.23 9.81
N VAL A 70 2.70 4.90 9.75
CA VAL A 70 3.56 5.27 8.61
C VAL A 70 4.16 3.99 8.03
N ILE A 71 3.88 3.72 6.76
CA ILE A 71 4.50 2.62 6.03
C ILE A 71 5.57 3.14 5.08
N TYR A 72 6.65 2.40 4.98
CA TYR A 72 7.74 2.68 4.05
C TYR A 72 7.83 1.54 3.05
N GLY A 73 7.52 1.84 1.79
CA GLY A 73 7.81 0.94 0.67
C GLY A 73 9.25 1.14 0.18
N PRO A 74 9.82 0.16 -0.54
CA PRO A 74 11.05 0.37 -1.27
C PRO A 74 10.82 1.47 -2.32
N PHE A 75 11.89 2.22 -2.67
CA PHE A 75 11.84 3.12 -3.81
C PHE A 75 11.70 2.28 -5.08
N VAL A 76 10.49 2.29 -5.61
CA VAL A 76 10.12 1.60 -6.84
C VAL A 76 10.03 2.69 -7.92
N GLY A 77 10.93 2.75 -8.87
CA GLY A 77 10.84 3.63 -10.04
C GLY A 77 9.83 3.09 -11.06
N GLY A 78 9.56 3.81 -12.13
CA GLY A 78 8.67 3.37 -13.19
C GLY A 78 9.29 2.30 -14.11
N GLU A 79 8.55 1.84 -15.11
CA GLU A 79 8.93 0.78 -16.06
C GLU A 79 10.33 0.95 -16.68
N ARG A 80 10.80 2.19 -16.83
CA ARG A 80 12.15 2.51 -17.31
C ARG A 80 13.28 2.18 -16.33
N SER A 81 12.97 1.87 -15.07
CA SER A 81 13.97 1.48 -14.08
C SER A 81 14.52 0.07 -14.31
N TRP A 82 13.79 -0.80 -15.01
CA TRP A 82 14.29 -2.09 -15.44
C TRP A 82 15.59 -1.99 -16.24
N LEU A 83 15.65 -1.02 -17.13
CA LEU A 83 16.85 -0.73 -17.93
C LEU A 83 18.01 -0.18 -17.08
N LYS A 84 17.73 0.28 -15.85
CA LYS A 84 18.71 0.78 -14.89
C LYS A 84 19.04 -0.21 -13.80
N GLY A 85 18.57 -1.46 -13.88
CA GLY A 85 18.82 -2.50 -12.87
C GLY A 85 18.06 -2.30 -11.55
N GLU A 86 17.05 -1.44 -11.53
CA GLU A 86 16.22 -1.24 -10.36
C GLU A 86 14.98 -2.16 -10.45
N PHE A 87 14.89 -3.15 -9.59
CA PHE A 87 13.75 -4.07 -9.54
C PHE A 87 12.52 -3.40 -8.92
N HIS A 88 11.44 -3.36 -9.69
CA HIS A 88 10.13 -2.92 -9.21
C HIS A 88 9.18 -4.09 -9.13
N ILE A 89 8.76 -4.43 -7.94
CA ILE A 89 7.65 -5.33 -7.71
C ILE A 89 6.47 -4.52 -7.19
N ALA A 90 5.89 -3.71 -8.05
CA ALA A 90 4.54 -3.22 -7.86
C ALA A 90 3.83 -3.41 -9.21
N PRO A 91 3.33 -4.62 -9.48
CA PRO A 91 2.46 -4.82 -10.63
C PRO A 91 1.28 -3.86 -10.49
N LYS A 92 0.83 -3.33 -11.60
CA LYS A 92 -0.40 -2.54 -11.65
C LYS A 92 -1.51 -3.35 -10.95
N PRO A 93 -2.24 -2.78 -9.98
CA PRO A 93 -3.29 -3.53 -9.29
C PRO A 93 -4.32 -4.08 -10.27
N VAL A 94 -4.70 -5.33 -10.10
CA VAL A 94 -5.61 -6.06 -10.99
C VAL A 94 -6.98 -5.38 -11.15
N TYR A 95 -7.40 -4.61 -10.14
CA TYR A 95 -8.67 -3.88 -10.15
C TYR A 95 -8.61 -2.53 -10.89
N PHE A 96 -7.45 -2.12 -11.41
CA PHE A 96 -7.40 -0.93 -12.25
C PHE A 96 -7.94 -1.24 -13.64
N VAL A 97 -8.80 -0.36 -14.16
CA VAL A 97 -9.41 -0.49 -15.51
C VAL A 97 -8.35 -0.64 -16.60
N SER A 98 -7.16 -0.09 -16.36
CA SER A 98 -6.03 -0.17 -17.30
C SER A 98 -5.21 -1.45 -17.17
N HIS A 99 -5.58 -2.41 -16.31
CA HIS A 99 -4.89 -3.69 -16.19
C HIS A 99 -5.31 -4.66 -17.28
N SER A 100 -4.47 -4.86 -18.28
CA SER A 100 -4.79 -5.62 -19.48
C SER A 100 -5.05 -7.12 -19.24
N GLN A 101 -4.56 -7.67 -18.11
CA GLN A 101 -4.66 -9.09 -17.78
C GLN A 101 -5.65 -9.38 -16.63
N ALA A 102 -6.49 -8.42 -16.24
CA ALA A 102 -7.42 -8.59 -15.12
C ALA A 102 -8.30 -9.84 -15.26
N HIS A 103 -8.82 -10.09 -16.46
CA HIS A 103 -9.62 -11.30 -16.76
C HIS A 103 -8.81 -12.58 -16.56
N ALA A 104 -7.61 -12.66 -17.15
CA ALA A 104 -6.74 -13.82 -17.01
C ALA A 104 -6.30 -14.09 -15.56
N VAL A 105 -6.15 -13.04 -14.74
CA VAL A 105 -5.90 -13.18 -13.31
C VAL A 105 -7.11 -13.78 -12.62
N GLY A 106 -8.32 -13.32 -12.92
CA GLY A 106 -9.56 -13.85 -12.38
C GLY A 106 -9.74 -15.35 -12.68
N GLU A 107 -9.58 -15.73 -13.95
CA GLU A 107 -9.67 -17.14 -14.37
C GLU A 107 -8.66 -18.06 -13.67
N ARG A 108 -7.41 -17.59 -13.50
CA ARG A 108 -6.34 -18.37 -12.85
C ARG A 108 -6.47 -18.40 -11.34
N LEU A 109 -7.17 -17.43 -10.77
CA LEU A 109 -7.39 -17.38 -9.33
C LEU A 109 -8.30 -18.53 -8.85
N ILE A 110 -9.26 -18.95 -9.67
CA ILE A 110 -10.22 -20.02 -9.33
C ILE A 110 -9.50 -21.35 -9.03
N PRO A 111 -8.68 -21.91 -9.94
CA PRO A 111 -7.91 -23.12 -9.62
C PRO A 111 -7.01 -22.97 -8.39
N TYR A 112 -6.37 -21.81 -8.23
CA TYR A 112 -5.54 -21.55 -7.06
C TYR A 112 -6.35 -21.60 -5.75
N VAL A 113 -7.53 -20.99 -5.71
CA VAL A 113 -8.38 -21.00 -4.51
C VAL A 113 -8.80 -22.41 -4.14
N MET A 114 -9.03 -23.27 -5.14
CA MET A 114 -9.42 -24.66 -4.95
C MET A 114 -8.25 -25.54 -4.52
N SER A 115 -7.10 -25.42 -5.18
CA SER A 115 -5.94 -26.30 -4.99
C SER A 115 -4.96 -25.82 -3.91
N LYS A 116 -4.88 -24.52 -3.67
CA LYS A 116 -3.84 -23.84 -2.87
C LYS A 116 -2.41 -24.20 -3.32
N SER A 117 -2.23 -24.65 -4.56
CA SER A 117 -0.95 -25.10 -5.06
C SER A 117 -0.03 -23.92 -5.39
N LYS A 118 1.28 -24.10 -5.15
CA LYS A 118 2.29 -23.08 -5.51
C LYS A 118 2.39 -22.86 -7.03
N ALA A 119 2.09 -23.90 -7.82
CA ALA A 119 2.09 -23.80 -9.27
C ALA A 119 0.95 -22.90 -9.76
N ASP A 120 -0.25 -23.04 -9.20
CA ASP A 120 -1.37 -22.18 -9.57
C ASP A 120 -1.15 -20.75 -9.09
N LEU A 121 -0.57 -20.56 -7.89
CA LEU A 121 -0.16 -19.24 -7.42
C LEU A 121 0.82 -18.57 -8.39
N ALA A 122 1.81 -19.31 -8.90
CA ALA A 122 2.76 -18.79 -9.88
C ALA A 122 2.08 -18.38 -11.19
N ARG A 123 1.06 -19.12 -11.65
CA ARG A 123 0.25 -18.77 -12.82
C ARG A 123 -0.53 -17.47 -12.61
N VAL A 124 -1.15 -17.30 -11.45
CA VAL A 124 -1.83 -16.05 -11.06
C VAL A 124 -0.85 -14.88 -11.05
N ALA A 125 0.28 -15.04 -10.36
CA ALA A 125 1.32 -14.01 -10.26
C ALA A 125 1.85 -13.62 -11.65
N SER A 126 2.10 -14.59 -12.52
CA SER A 126 2.58 -14.34 -13.88
C SER A 126 1.60 -13.53 -14.75
N ALA A 127 0.30 -13.65 -14.52
CA ALA A 127 -0.69 -12.82 -15.18
C ALA A 127 -0.77 -11.42 -14.56
N ALA A 128 -0.73 -11.33 -13.24
CA ALA A 128 -0.80 -10.07 -12.51
C ALA A 128 0.37 -9.12 -12.85
N VAL A 129 1.57 -9.67 -13.09
CA VAL A 129 2.76 -8.86 -13.44
C VAL A 129 2.73 -8.34 -14.87
N ARG A 130 1.96 -8.97 -15.77
CA ARG A 130 1.87 -8.61 -17.19
C ARG A 130 0.81 -7.56 -17.52
N GLY A 131 0.01 -7.15 -16.57
CA GLY A 131 -1.01 -6.10 -16.70
C GLY A 131 -0.48 -4.73 -16.39
#